data_419647e13d4c1e0c6c36c478039633b3
#
_entry.id   419647e13d4c1e0c6c36c478039633b3
#
_cell.length_a   1.000
_cell.length_b   1.000
_cell.length_c   1.000
_cell.angle_alpha   90.00
_cell.angle_beta   90.00
_cell.angle_gamma   90.00
#
_symmetry.space_group_name_H-M   'P 1'
#
loop_
_entity.id
_entity.type
_entity.pdbx_description
1 polymer ?
#
loop_
_entity_poly.entity_id
_entity_poly.type
_entity_poly.pdbx_seq_one_letter_code
_entity_poly.pdbx_strand_id
1 'polypeptide(L)'
;MDLGIKGKMALVCASSQGLGLACATSLAKEGADVYINGRDQSRLELAKISIFEKTGITVKTIQADITKDSDRQKLFEHFKTLDILVNNNAGPAPGSMKDWDHDAWIEALESNMLAPILLIRGFIEGMRERKFGRIINITSAMVKSPRPHMALSTTARTGLTAFSKSVSLESIVDNVTINNLLPERIDTPRQQFMTERMMKLQNISFEQARAKITETVAAKRFGLPEEFGDACAFLCSAQAGFISGQNLQLDGGSYHGLI
;
A
#
# COMPACT_ATOMS: atom_id res chain seq x y z
N MET A 1 20.94 8.93 -4.49
CA MET A 1 20.70 9.65 -3.20
C MET A 1 20.70 8.57 -2.13
N ASP A 2 21.44 8.75 -1.04
CA ASP A 2 21.31 7.84 0.11
C ASP A 2 20.05 8.20 0.88
N LEU A 3 19.13 7.28 0.99
CA LEU A 3 17.84 7.50 1.69
C LEU A 3 17.95 7.39 3.23
N GLY A 4 19.12 7.03 3.76
CA GLY A 4 19.35 6.91 5.21
C GLY A 4 18.51 5.85 5.91
N ILE A 5 18.07 4.80 5.18
CA ILE A 5 17.26 3.70 5.71
C ILE A 5 17.98 2.36 5.76
N LYS A 6 19.26 2.34 5.47
CA LYS A 6 20.09 1.12 5.56
C LYS A 6 20.02 0.52 6.96
N GLY A 7 19.68 -0.77 7.04
CA GLY A 7 19.52 -1.52 8.30
C GLY A 7 18.25 -1.18 9.09
N LYS A 8 17.36 -0.30 8.58
CA LYS A 8 16.05 -0.06 9.18
C LYS A 8 15.14 -1.24 8.95
N MET A 9 14.46 -1.69 10.02
CA MET A 9 13.55 -2.84 9.94
C MET A 9 12.22 -2.42 9.34
N ALA A 10 11.84 -3.07 8.24
CA ALA A 10 10.63 -2.76 7.48
C ALA A 10 9.68 -3.96 7.39
N LEU A 11 8.41 -3.75 7.71
CA LEU A 11 7.32 -4.68 7.45
C LEU A 11 6.47 -4.15 6.30
N VAL A 12 6.34 -4.93 5.22
CA VAL A 12 5.48 -4.60 4.09
C VAL A 12 4.33 -5.60 4.01
N CYS A 13 3.11 -5.15 4.28
CA CYS A 13 1.91 -5.98 4.29
C CYS A 13 1.45 -6.32 2.87
N ALA A 14 0.82 -7.51 2.69
CA ALA A 14 0.30 -8.02 1.41
C ALA A 14 1.29 -7.81 0.24
N SER A 15 2.54 -8.19 0.44
CA SER A 15 3.67 -7.90 -0.45
C SER A 15 4.16 -9.08 -1.28
N SER A 16 3.37 -10.14 -1.38
CA SER A 16 3.67 -11.26 -2.28
C SER A 16 3.51 -10.94 -3.77
N GLN A 17 2.91 -9.80 -4.12
CA GLN A 17 2.73 -9.32 -5.49
C GLN A 17 2.34 -7.83 -5.55
N GLY A 18 2.28 -7.27 -6.75
CA GLY A 18 1.72 -5.94 -7.02
C GLY A 18 2.46 -4.82 -6.30
N LEU A 19 1.70 -3.84 -5.76
CA LEU A 19 2.25 -2.63 -5.14
C LEU A 19 3.06 -2.94 -3.88
N GLY A 20 2.60 -3.89 -3.05
CA GLY A 20 3.36 -4.31 -1.87
C GLY A 20 4.72 -4.90 -2.22
N LEU A 21 4.77 -5.76 -3.27
CA LEU A 21 6.04 -6.30 -3.76
C LEU A 21 6.96 -5.20 -4.30
N ALA A 22 6.41 -4.23 -5.03
CA ALA A 22 7.19 -3.09 -5.53
C ALA A 22 7.80 -2.26 -4.39
N CYS A 23 6.99 -1.93 -3.36
CA CYS A 23 7.49 -1.22 -2.17
C CYS A 23 8.59 -2.01 -1.46
N ALA A 24 8.38 -3.32 -1.25
CA ALA A 24 9.39 -4.18 -0.61
C ALA A 24 10.70 -4.24 -1.43
N THR A 25 10.59 -4.30 -2.76
CA THR A 25 11.75 -4.31 -3.66
C THR A 25 12.54 -3.01 -3.57
N SER A 26 11.87 -1.85 -3.63
CA SER A 26 12.55 -0.55 -3.54
C SER A 26 13.17 -0.31 -2.17
N LEU A 27 12.48 -0.67 -1.07
CA LEU A 27 13.05 -0.60 0.28
C LEU A 27 14.28 -1.50 0.45
N ALA A 28 14.24 -2.71 -0.12
CA ALA A 28 15.38 -3.62 -0.09
C ALA A 28 16.58 -3.05 -0.87
N LYS A 29 16.38 -2.47 -2.06
CA LYS A 29 17.44 -1.78 -2.83
C LYS A 29 18.15 -0.69 -2.03
N GLU A 30 17.41 0.01 -1.18
CA GLU A 30 17.94 1.07 -0.31
C GLU A 30 18.55 0.52 1.00
N GLY A 31 18.67 -0.80 1.11
CA GLY A 31 19.37 -1.48 2.21
C GLY A 31 18.54 -1.63 3.49
N ALA A 32 17.25 -1.44 3.47
CA ALA A 32 16.38 -1.77 4.60
C ALA A 32 16.33 -3.29 4.86
N ASP A 33 16.17 -3.69 6.11
CA ASP A 33 15.96 -5.09 6.52
C ASP A 33 14.47 -5.43 6.36
N VAL A 34 14.08 -5.92 5.18
CA VAL A 34 12.68 -6.04 4.76
C VAL A 34 12.09 -7.39 5.10
N TYR A 35 10.93 -7.37 5.75
CA TYR A 35 10.01 -8.49 5.87
C TYR A 35 8.82 -8.31 4.93
N ILE A 36 8.63 -9.28 4.03
CA ILE A 36 7.44 -9.37 3.20
C ILE A 36 6.38 -10.22 3.88
N ASN A 37 5.14 -9.73 3.89
CA ASN A 37 4.01 -10.37 4.55
C ASN A 37 2.91 -10.75 3.57
N GLY A 38 2.23 -11.85 3.85
CA GLY A 38 1.06 -12.34 3.13
C GLY A 38 0.47 -13.58 3.80
N ARG A 39 -0.65 -14.06 3.26
CA ARG A 39 -1.38 -15.21 3.81
C ARG A 39 -0.87 -16.56 3.29
N ASP A 40 -0.16 -16.56 2.18
CA ASP A 40 0.30 -17.74 1.45
C ASP A 40 1.83 -17.78 1.45
N GLN A 41 2.40 -18.74 2.17
CA GLN A 41 3.84 -18.89 2.30
C GLN A 41 4.51 -19.20 0.96
N SER A 42 3.89 -20.00 0.10
CA SER A 42 4.46 -20.34 -1.21
C SER A 42 4.61 -19.11 -2.09
N ARG A 43 3.61 -18.21 -2.09
CA ARG A 43 3.68 -16.94 -2.80
C ARG A 43 4.72 -15.99 -2.21
N LEU A 44 4.91 -16.01 -0.89
CA LEU A 44 5.96 -15.21 -0.24
C LEU A 44 7.36 -15.70 -0.65
N GLU A 45 7.60 -17.01 -0.74
CA GLU A 45 8.89 -17.52 -1.21
C GLU A 45 9.16 -17.16 -2.68
N LEU A 46 8.16 -17.23 -3.55
CA LEU A 46 8.29 -16.75 -4.94
C LEU A 46 8.61 -15.25 -5.01
N ALA A 47 7.94 -14.44 -4.18
CA ALA A 47 8.20 -13.01 -4.09
C ALA A 47 9.63 -12.71 -3.60
N LYS A 48 10.11 -13.44 -2.58
CA LYS A 48 11.47 -13.34 -2.08
C LYS A 48 12.50 -13.66 -3.16
N ILE A 49 12.30 -14.73 -3.93
CA ILE A 49 13.15 -15.08 -5.09
C ILE A 49 13.16 -13.93 -6.11
N SER A 50 11.98 -13.41 -6.47
CA SER A 50 11.86 -12.30 -7.43
C SER A 50 12.56 -11.03 -6.95
N ILE A 51 12.50 -10.71 -5.66
CA ILE A 51 13.26 -9.58 -5.10
C ILE A 51 14.76 -9.84 -5.21
N PHE A 52 15.22 -11.04 -4.86
CA PHE A 52 16.64 -11.39 -4.94
C PHE A 52 17.16 -11.28 -6.38
N GLU A 53 16.43 -11.81 -7.36
CA GLU A 53 16.81 -11.72 -8.79
C GLU A 53 16.94 -10.27 -9.27
N LYS A 54 16.09 -9.37 -8.78
CA LYS A 54 16.10 -7.94 -9.17
C LYS A 54 17.13 -7.10 -8.44
N THR A 55 17.49 -7.48 -7.22
CA THR A 55 18.27 -6.61 -6.30
C THR A 55 19.56 -7.23 -5.79
N GLY A 56 19.71 -8.55 -5.85
CA GLY A 56 20.76 -9.29 -5.16
C GLY A 56 20.57 -9.37 -3.63
N ILE A 57 19.46 -8.87 -3.10
CA ILE A 57 19.20 -8.77 -1.65
C ILE A 57 18.16 -9.80 -1.22
N THR A 58 18.49 -10.56 -0.17
CA THR A 58 17.56 -11.53 0.41
C THR A 58 16.68 -10.85 1.46
N VAL A 59 15.37 -10.81 1.20
CA VAL A 59 14.36 -10.36 2.17
C VAL A 59 13.86 -11.54 3.02
N LYS A 60 13.21 -11.25 4.14
CA LYS A 60 12.61 -12.25 5.03
C LYS A 60 11.11 -12.34 4.76
N THR A 61 10.51 -13.50 5.06
CA THR A 61 9.08 -13.75 4.91
C THR A 61 8.41 -13.88 6.27
N ILE A 62 7.18 -13.40 6.40
CA ILE A 62 6.35 -13.63 7.57
C ILE A 62 4.89 -13.87 7.16
N GLN A 63 4.44 -15.11 7.36
CA GLN A 63 3.06 -15.47 7.04
C GLN A 63 2.10 -14.99 8.15
N ALA A 64 1.19 -14.09 7.79
CA ALA A 64 0.15 -13.61 8.69
C ALA A 64 -1.00 -12.99 7.87
N ASP A 65 -2.23 -13.18 8.35
CA ASP A 65 -3.42 -12.48 7.89
C ASP A 65 -3.66 -11.26 8.80
N ILE A 66 -3.36 -10.08 8.33
CA ILE A 66 -3.46 -8.85 9.12
C ILE A 66 -4.89 -8.50 9.56
N THR A 67 -5.92 -9.14 8.99
CA THR A 67 -7.31 -8.99 9.42
C THR A 67 -7.62 -9.78 10.69
N LYS A 68 -6.79 -10.77 11.03
CA LYS A 68 -6.96 -11.62 12.21
C LYS A 68 -6.16 -11.08 13.40
N ASP A 69 -6.82 -10.93 14.54
CA ASP A 69 -6.16 -10.45 15.76
C ASP A 69 -5.01 -11.34 16.19
N SER A 70 -5.21 -12.67 16.19
CA SER A 70 -4.17 -13.63 16.54
C SER A 70 -2.89 -13.49 15.70
N ASP A 71 -3.03 -13.15 14.42
CA ASP A 71 -1.89 -12.98 13.53
C ASP A 71 -1.23 -11.61 13.72
N ARG A 72 -2.01 -10.55 14.00
CA ARG A 72 -1.44 -9.25 14.41
C ARG A 72 -0.62 -9.38 15.70
N GLN A 73 -1.10 -10.15 16.69
CA GLN A 73 -0.34 -10.39 17.92
C GLN A 73 1.00 -11.07 17.63
N LYS A 74 1.04 -12.09 16.76
CA LYS A 74 2.31 -12.70 16.31
C LYS A 74 3.26 -11.67 15.67
N LEU A 75 2.75 -10.73 14.88
CA LEU A 75 3.57 -9.66 14.32
C LEU A 75 4.13 -8.75 15.43
N PHE A 76 3.33 -8.36 16.42
CA PHE A 76 3.80 -7.54 17.55
C PHE A 76 4.83 -8.25 18.42
N GLU A 77 4.69 -9.57 18.60
CA GLU A 77 5.66 -10.38 19.31
C GLU A 77 6.97 -10.54 18.52
N HIS A 78 6.87 -10.68 17.20
CA HIS A 78 8.03 -10.85 16.31
C HIS A 78 8.85 -9.57 16.18
N PHE A 79 8.18 -8.44 15.96
CA PHE A 79 8.82 -7.13 15.76
C PHE A 79 8.90 -6.33 17.07
N LYS A 80 9.91 -6.60 17.89
CA LYS A 80 10.18 -5.77 19.09
C LYS A 80 10.63 -4.36 18.72
N THR A 81 11.22 -4.20 17.54
CA THR A 81 11.59 -2.91 16.95
C THR A 81 11.17 -2.91 15.49
N LEU A 82 10.31 -2.00 15.10
CA LEU A 82 9.92 -1.78 13.71
C LEU A 82 10.11 -0.31 13.38
N ASP A 83 10.81 0.00 12.30
CA ASP A 83 11.12 1.35 11.88
C ASP A 83 10.22 1.83 10.73
N ILE A 84 9.85 0.89 9.83
CA ILE A 84 9.07 1.17 8.63
C ILE A 84 7.87 0.20 8.58
N LEU A 85 6.66 0.75 8.48
CA LEU A 85 5.43 -0.02 8.28
C LEU A 85 4.77 0.41 6.98
N VAL A 86 4.64 -0.51 6.02
CA VAL A 86 3.86 -0.30 4.80
C VAL A 86 2.57 -1.11 4.88
N ASN A 87 1.49 -0.43 5.19
CA ASN A 87 0.15 -1.01 5.20
C ASN A 87 -0.38 -1.15 3.78
N ASN A 88 -0.74 -2.35 3.43
CA ASN A 88 -1.35 -2.70 2.16
C ASN A 88 -2.29 -3.90 2.36
N ASN A 89 -3.36 -3.95 1.61
CA ASN A 89 -4.24 -5.12 1.51
C ASN A 89 -4.99 -5.10 0.17
N ALA A 90 -5.50 -6.26 -0.23
CA ALA A 90 -6.37 -6.33 -1.40
C ALA A 90 -7.64 -5.49 -1.19
N GLY A 91 -8.00 -4.70 -2.20
CA GLY A 91 -9.26 -3.98 -2.19
C GLY A 91 -10.43 -4.90 -2.57
N PRO A 92 -11.66 -4.60 -2.12
CA PRO A 92 -12.85 -5.33 -2.49
C PRO A 92 -13.12 -5.28 -4.00
N ALA A 93 -13.94 -6.20 -4.48
CA ALA A 93 -14.38 -6.18 -5.87
C ALA A 93 -15.24 -4.95 -6.17
N PRO A 94 -15.13 -4.36 -7.37
CA PRO A 94 -16.06 -3.31 -7.80
C PRO A 94 -17.50 -3.87 -7.91
N GLY A 95 -18.46 -3.06 -7.50
CA GLY A 95 -19.88 -3.43 -7.53
C GLY A 95 -20.80 -2.23 -7.52
N SER A 96 -22.08 -2.46 -7.24
CA SER A 96 -23.10 -1.44 -7.04
C SER A 96 -23.68 -1.54 -5.63
N MET A 97 -24.48 -0.56 -5.21
CA MET A 97 -25.16 -0.59 -3.90
C MET A 97 -25.98 -1.86 -3.67
N LYS A 98 -26.46 -2.51 -4.73
CA LYS A 98 -27.26 -3.74 -4.64
C LYS A 98 -26.41 -4.98 -4.39
N ASP A 99 -25.12 -4.93 -4.70
CA ASP A 99 -24.19 -6.05 -4.60
C ASP A 99 -23.52 -6.10 -3.22
N TRP A 100 -23.73 -5.10 -2.36
CA TRP A 100 -23.03 -4.97 -1.08
C TRP A 100 -23.98 -5.07 0.09
N ASP A 101 -24.01 -6.25 0.70
CA ASP A 101 -24.68 -6.51 1.97
C ASP A 101 -23.85 -6.04 3.18
N HIS A 102 -24.36 -6.27 4.37
CA HIS A 102 -23.71 -5.91 5.62
C HIS A 102 -22.30 -6.56 5.72
N ASP A 103 -22.17 -7.82 5.36
CA ASP A 103 -20.92 -8.56 5.51
C ASP A 103 -19.85 -8.05 4.55
N ALA A 104 -20.22 -7.70 3.32
CA ALA A 104 -19.31 -7.04 2.37
C ALA A 104 -18.77 -5.69 2.90
N TRP A 105 -19.61 -4.91 3.59
CA TRP A 105 -19.19 -3.68 4.25
C TRP A 105 -18.23 -3.95 5.40
N ILE A 106 -18.54 -4.90 6.29
CA ILE A 106 -17.67 -5.24 7.42
C ILE A 106 -16.32 -5.76 6.93
N GLU A 107 -16.29 -6.66 5.94
CA GLU A 107 -15.05 -7.17 5.36
C GLU A 107 -14.18 -6.05 4.76
N ALA A 108 -14.79 -5.12 4.03
CA ALA A 108 -14.08 -4.00 3.44
C ALA A 108 -13.50 -3.05 4.50
N LEU A 109 -14.25 -2.74 5.55
CA LEU A 109 -13.82 -1.92 6.67
C LEU A 109 -12.71 -2.62 7.46
N GLU A 110 -12.88 -3.90 7.78
CA GLU A 110 -11.84 -4.67 8.49
C GLU A 110 -10.53 -4.68 7.70
N SER A 111 -10.58 -5.05 6.43
CA SER A 111 -9.37 -5.27 5.64
C SER A 111 -8.65 -3.99 5.21
N ASN A 112 -9.38 -2.89 4.93
CA ASN A 112 -8.81 -1.68 4.33
C ASN A 112 -8.83 -0.45 5.26
N MET A 113 -9.34 -0.58 6.48
CA MET A 113 -9.37 0.48 7.48
C MET A 113 -8.88 -0.02 8.85
N LEU A 114 -9.58 -0.99 9.46
CA LEU A 114 -9.30 -1.40 10.84
C LEU A 114 -7.96 -2.15 10.97
N ALA A 115 -7.66 -3.11 10.10
CA ALA A 115 -6.39 -3.84 10.17
C ALA A 115 -5.17 -2.91 10.07
N PRO A 116 -5.08 -1.96 9.10
CA PRO A 116 -4.03 -0.94 9.10
C PRO A 116 -3.99 -0.07 10.36
N ILE A 117 -5.14 0.37 10.87
CA ILE A 117 -5.24 1.19 12.10
C ILE A 117 -4.66 0.42 13.29
N LEU A 118 -5.02 -0.85 13.43
CA LEU A 118 -4.57 -1.69 14.54
C LEU A 118 -3.07 -2.00 14.45
N LEU A 119 -2.50 -2.16 13.24
CA LEU A 119 -1.07 -2.29 13.05
C LEU A 119 -0.33 -0.98 13.42
N ILE A 120 -0.85 0.18 13.00
CA ILE A 120 -0.30 1.48 13.40
C ILE A 120 -0.31 1.59 14.92
N ARG A 121 -1.45 1.33 15.56
CA ARG A 121 -1.60 1.36 17.02
C ARG A 121 -0.57 0.47 17.74
N GLY A 122 -0.30 -0.72 17.19
CA GLY A 122 0.61 -1.67 17.81
C GLY A 122 2.10 -1.30 17.71
N PHE A 123 2.49 -0.53 16.70
CA PHE A 123 3.91 -0.22 16.46
C PHE A 123 4.30 1.23 16.75
N ILE A 124 3.36 2.17 16.75
CA ILE A 124 3.66 3.60 16.75
C ILE A 124 4.38 4.06 18.01
N GLU A 125 4.00 3.56 19.19
CA GLU A 125 4.63 3.99 20.45
C GLU A 125 6.11 3.60 20.49
N GLY A 126 6.47 2.39 20.09
CA GLY A 126 7.87 1.99 19.97
C GLY A 126 8.65 2.83 18.94
N MET A 127 8.02 3.27 17.84
CA MET A 127 8.63 4.20 16.89
C MET A 127 8.85 5.58 17.53
N ARG A 128 7.88 6.09 18.29
CA ARG A 128 7.95 7.39 19.00
C ARG A 128 9.07 7.40 20.04
N GLU A 129 9.18 6.34 20.84
CA GLU A 129 10.25 6.16 21.83
C GLU A 129 11.64 6.20 21.22
N ARG A 130 11.81 5.58 20.04
CA ARG A 130 13.09 5.57 19.32
C ARG A 130 13.33 6.81 18.45
N LYS A 131 12.38 7.76 18.42
CA LYS A 131 12.44 9.00 17.62
C LYS A 131 12.67 8.73 16.12
N PHE A 132 12.14 7.62 15.61
CA PHE A 132 12.13 7.27 14.21
C PHE A 132 10.99 6.32 13.88
N GLY A 133 10.16 6.70 12.93
CA GLY A 133 9.12 5.86 12.36
C GLY A 133 8.67 6.38 10.98
N ARG A 134 8.42 5.44 10.06
CA ARG A 134 7.88 5.74 8.73
C ARG A 134 6.70 4.82 8.47
N ILE A 135 5.51 5.39 8.39
CA ILE A 135 4.28 4.64 8.17
C ILE A 135 3.69 5.10 6.84
N ILE A 136 3.53 4.15 5.93
CA ILE A 136 2.93 4.36 4.62
C ILE A 136 1.66 3.53 4.52
N ASN A 137 0.55 4.15 4.15
CA ASN A 137 -0.68 3.45 3.82
C ASN A 137 -0.91 3.49 2.31
N ILE A 138 -1.00 2.33 1.68
CA ILE A 138 -1.41 2.23 0.28
C ILE A 138 -2.94 2.31 0.23
N THR A 139 -3.45 3.47 -0.17
CA THR A 139 -4.88 3.72 -0.27
C THR A 139 -5.36 3.69 -1.74
N SER A 140 -5.89 4.77 -2.27
CA SER A 140 -6.38 4.85 -3.66
C SER A 140 -6.59 6.30 -4.07
N ALA A 141 -6.40 6.62 -5.35
CA ALA A 141 -6.80 7.91 -5.92
C ALA A 141 -8.30 8.20 -5.73
N MET A 142 -9.12 7.17 -5.53
CA MET A 142 -10.55 7.31 -5.26
C MET A 142 -10.88 7.95 -3.90
N VAL A 143 -9.92 8.08 -3.00
CA VAL A 143 -10.08 8.90 -1.78
C VAL A 143 -10.30 10.38 -2.13
N LYS A 144 -9.65 10.87 -3.19
CA LYS A 144 -9.86 12.24 -3.70
C LYS A 144 -10.91 12.33 -4.81
N SER A 145 -11.07 11.28 -5.62
CA SER A 145 -12.01 11.22 -6.74
C SER A 145 -12.90 9.96 -6.67
N PRO A 146 -13.92 9.95 -5.79
CA PRO A 146 -14.80 8.78 -5.62
C PRO A 146 -15.49 8.35 -6.91
N ARG A 147 -15.59 7.05 -7.12
CA ARG A 147 -16.34 6.46 -8.24
C ARG A 147 -17.44 5.53 -7.72
N PRO A 148 -18.67 5.59 -8.24
CA PRO A 148 -19.82 4.85 -7.69
C PRO A 148 -19.56 3.35 -7.50
N HIS A 149 -18.92 2.68 -8.47
CA HIS A 149 -18.64 1.25 -8.44
C HIS A 149 -17.49 0.84 -7.51
N MET A 150 -16.89 1.79 -6.78
CA MET A 150 -15.79 1.57 -5.86
C MET A 150 -16.12 2.01 -4.42
N ALA A 151 -17.39 2.26 -4.11
CA ALA A 151 -17.78 2.87 -2.84
C ALA A 151 -17.30 2.10 -1.60
N LEU A 152 -17.35 0.76 -1.57
CA LEU A 152 -16.78 -0.03 -0.46
C LEU A 152 -15.31 0.33 -0.18
N SER A 153 -14.49 0.25 -1.22
CA SER A 153 -13.06 0.55 -1.12
C SER A 153 -12.81 2.01 -0.75
N THR A 154 -13.55 2.92 -1.38
CA THR A 154 -13.41 4.37 -1.15
C THR A 154 -13.74 4.72 0.29
N THR A 155 -14.86 4.23 0.84
CA THR A 155 -15.28 4.51 2.21
C THR A 155 -14.24 4.03 3.23
N ALA A 156 -13.81 2.78 3.13
CA ALA A 156 -12.82 2.22 4.06
C ALA A 156 -11.49 2.98 4.00
N ARG A 157 -10.99 3.26 2.80
CA ARG A 157 -9.69 3.95 2.62
C ARG A 157 -9.76 5.44 2.98
N THR A 158 -10.92 6.09 2.81
CA THR A 158 -11.11 7.48 3.29
C THR A 158 -11.10 7.53 4.81
N GLY A 159 -11.73 6.56 5.50
CA GLY A 159 -11.64 6.42 6.95
C GLY A 159 -10.20 6.27 7.45
N LEU A 160 -9.41 5.40 6.81
CA LEU A 160 -7.98 5.25 7.10
C LEU A 160 -7.21 6.56 6.83
N THR A 161 -7.53 7.28 5.76
CA THR A 161 -6.89 8.55 5.41
C THR A 161 -7.15 9.62 6.48
N ALA A 162 -8.40 9.74 6.94
CA ALA A 162 -8.77 10.66 8.02
C ALA A 162 -8.06 10.32 9.34
N PHE A 163 -8.05 9.03 9.73
CA PHE A 163 -7.31 8.55 10.90
C PHE A 163 -5.82 8.88 10.80
N SER A 164 -5.20 8.60 9.64
CA SER A 164 -3.79 8.86 9.40
C SER A 164 -3.44 10.33 9.57
N LYS A 165 -4.29 11.23 9.08
CA LYS A 165 -4.11 12.68 9.27
C LYS A 165 -4.15 13.07 10.74
N SER A 166 -5.11 12.58 11.50
CA SER A 166 -5.23 12.89 12.94
C SER A 166 -3.99 12.46 13.71
N VAL A 167 -3.57 11.19 13.55
CA VAL A 167 -2.42 10.64 14.28
C VAL A 167 -1.10 11.28 13.84
N SER A 168 -0.97 11.68 12.57
CA SER A 168 0.24 12.33 12.06
C SER A 168 0.57 13.65 12.76
N LEU A 169 -0.45 14.38 13.25
CA LEU A 169 -0.28 15.64 13.97
C LEU A 169 0.38 15.44 15.35
N GLU A 170 0.14 14.29 15.97
CA GLU A 170 0.69 13.96 17.28
C GLU A 170 2.06 13.29 17.17
N SER A 171 2.26 12.43 16.16
CA SER A 171 3.45 11.58 16.06
C SER A 171 4.67 12.30 15.47
N ILE A 172 4.46 13.38 14.72
CA ILE A 172 5.55 14.07 13.99
C ILE A 172 6.61 14.68 14.93
N VAL A 173 6.24 15.09 16.14
CA VAL A 173 7.16 15.62 17.15
C VAL A 173 8.23 14.59 17.56
N ASP A 174 7.93 13.32 17.37
CA ASP A 174 8.80 12.19 17.66
C ASP A 174 9.50 11.66 16.40
N ASN A 175 9.53 12.43 15.29
CA ASN A 175 10.08 12.02 14.00
C ASN A 175 9.40 10.74 13.45
N VAL A 176 8.11 10.55 13.75
CA VAL A 176 7.28 9.49 13.18
C VAL A 176 6.34 10.12 12.16
N THR A 177 6.52 9.78 10.88
CA THR A 177 5.69 10.29 9.80
C THR A 177 4.67 9.24 9.36
N ILE A 178 3.46 9.68 9.00
CA ILE A 178 2.39 8.85 8.44
C ILE A 178 1.92 9.49 7.15
N ASN A 179 2.09 8.80 6.03
CA ASN A 179 1.67 9.28 4.72
C ASN A 179 0.85 8.23 3.96
N ASN A 180 0.01 8.67 3.05
CA ASN A 180 -0.78 7.81 2.21
C ASN A 180 -0.30 7.91 0.75
N LEU A 181 -0.08 6.76 0.10
CA LEU A 181 0.13 6.66 -1.34
C LEU A 181 -1.19 6.31 -2.02
N LEU A 182 -1.56 7.09 -3.01
CA LEU A 182 -2.83 7.01 -3.72
C LEU A 182 -2.61 6.54 -5.17
N PRO A 183 -2.49 5.23 -5.40
CA PRO A 183 -2.28 4.70 -6.77
C PRO A 183 -3.52 4.86 -7.64
N GLU A 184 -3.32 5.14 -8.91
CA GLU A 184 -4.27 4.92 -9.99
C GLU A 184 -3.55 4.39 -11.24
N ARG A 185 -4.09 3.32 -11.86
CA ARG A 185 -3.59 2.78 -13.15
C ARG A 185 -2.11 2.37 -13.14
N ILE A 186 -1.64 1.78 -12.04
CA ILE A 186 -0.31 1.13 -11.98
C ILE A 186 -0.43 -0.30 -12.52
N ASP A 187 0.50 -0.73 -13.39
CA ASP A 187 0.48 -2.04 -14.07
C ASP A 187 0.82 -3.19 -13.11
N THR A 188 -0.21 -3.74 -12.50
CA THR A 188 -0.14 -4.77 -11.46
C THR A 188 -1.17 -5.87 -11.76
N PRO A 189 -1.13 -7.04 -11.11
CA PRO A 189 -2.18 -8.05 -11.24
C PRO A 189 -3.60 -7.51 -10.98
N ARG A 190 -3.74 -6.53 -10.10
CA ARG A 190 -5.03 -5.84 -9.90
C ARG A 190 -5.47 -5.08 -11.13
N GLN A 191 -4.56 -4.40 -11.81
CA GLN A 191 -4.87 -3.67 -13.05
C GLN A 191 -5.18 -4.63 -14.20
N GLN A 192 -4.51 -5.77 -14.26
CA GLN A 192 -4.86 -6.83 -15.24
C GLN A 192 -6.28 -7.32 -15.03
N PHE A 193 -6.65 -7.66 -13.80
CA PHE A 193 -8.04 -8.03 -13.43
C PHE A 193 -9.06 -6.96 -13.85
N MET A 194 -8.77 -5.68 -13.65
CA MET A 194 -9.65 -4.57 -14.05
C MET A 194 -9.76 -4.46 -15.58
N THR A 195 -8.67 -4.73 -16.30
CA THR A 195 -8.66 -4.78 -17.76
C THR A 195 -9.50 -5.94 -18.30
N GLU A 196 -9.32 -7.15 -17.74
CA GLU A 196 -10.13 -8.33 -18.10
C GLU A 196 -11.62 -8.11 -17.82
N ARG A 197 -11.95 -7.45 -16.72
CA ARG A 197 -13.33 -7.07 -16.43
C ARG A 197 -13.89 -6.14 -17.49
N MET A 198 -13.15 -5.11 -17.88
CA MET A 198 -13.56 -4.18 -18.96
C MET A 198 -13.74 -4.92 -20.29
N MET A 199 -12.78 -5.79 -20.64
CA MET A 199 -12.85 -6.65 -21.82
C MET A 199 -14.16 -7.42 -21.87
N LYS A 200 -14.54 -8.10 -20.78
CA LYS A 200 -15.79 -8.88 -20.69
C LYS A 200 -17.04 -8.00 -20.77
N LEU A 201 -17.06 -6.87 -20.06
CA LEU A 201 -18.23 -5.97 -20.01
C LEU A 201 -18.49 -5.26 -21.34
N GLN A 202 -17.45 -4.96 -22.12
CA GLN A 202 -17.56 -4.23 -23.37
C GLN A 202 -17.43 -5.11 -24.61
N ASN A 203 -17.17 -6.41 -24.45
CA ASN A 203 -16.93 -7.37 -25.51
C ASN A 203 -15.84 -6.90 -26.50
N ILE A 204 -14.69 -6.51 -25.97
CA ILE A 204 -13.51 -6.01 -26.72
C ILE A 204 -12.28 -6.85 -26.39
N SER A 205 -11.19 -6.73 -27.19
CA SER A 205 -9.94 -7.43 -26.88
C SER A 205 -9.26 -6.87 -25.61
N PHE A 206 -8.32 -7.64 -25.06
CA PHE A 206 -7.51 -7.19 -23.92
C PHE A 206 -6.70 -5.93 -24.25
N GLU A 207 -6.10 -5.89 -25.45
CA GLU A 207 -5.33 -4.74 -25.94
C GLU A 207 -6.21 -3.51 -26.11
N GLN A 208 -7.42 -3.67 -26.65
CA GLN A 208 -8.38 -2.59 -26.77
C GLN A 208 -8.83 -2.06 -25.41
N ALA A 209 -9.02 -2.95 -24.43
CA ALA A 209 -9.35 -2.56 -23.05
C ALA A 209 -8.19 -1.79 -22.40
N ARG A 210 -6.93 -2.26 -22.57
CA ARG A 210 -5.75 -1.54 -22.09
C ARG A 210 -5.63 -0.15 -22.73
N ALA A 211 -5.77 -0.05 -24.06
CA ALA A 211 -5.73 1.21 -24.76
C ALA A 211 -6.78 2.20 -24.25
N LYS A 212 -8.04 1.77 -24.10
CA LYS A 212 -9.11 2.61 -23.55
C LYS A 212 -8.80 3.09 -22.11
N ILE A 213 -8.18 2.25 -21.28
CA ILE A 213 -7.81 2.65 -19.94
C ILE A 213 -6.70 3.70 -19.98
N THR A 214 -5.65 3.50 -20.79
CA THR A 214 -4.54 4.46 -20.88
C THR A 214 -4.95 5.78 -21.51
N GLU A 215 -5.95 5.81 -22.39
CA GLU A 215 -6.53 7.05 -22.91
C GLU A 215 -7.06 7.96 -21.79
N THR A 216 -7.57 7.38 -20.69
CA THR A 216 -8.07 8.13 -19.53
C THR A 216 -6.97 8.68 -18.62
N VAL A 217 -5.73 8.24 -18.80
CA VAL A 217 -4.57 8.71 -18.03
C VAL A 217 -3.92 9.86 -18.79
N ALA A 218 -3.61 10.97 -18.12
CA ALA A 218 -2.96 12.11 -18.78
C ALA A 218 -1.60 11.73 -19.37
N ALA A 219 -0.82 10.87 -18.69
CA ALA A 219 0.46 10.33 -19.15
C ALA A 219 0.34 9.34 -20.32
N LYS A 220 -0.88 8.93 -20.73
CA LYS A 220 -1.17 7.99 -21.83
C LYS A 220 -0.50 6.61 -21.70
N ARG A 221 -0.16 6.21 -20.50
CA ARG A 221 0.42 4.91 -20.16
C ARG A 221 -0.04 4.45 -18.77
N PHE A 222 0.18 3.19 -18.48
CA PHE A 222 0.17 2.73 -17.10
C PHE A 222 1.42 3.21 -16.36
N GLY A 223 1.29 3.48 -15.06
CA GLY A 223 2.43 3.62 -14.18
C GLY A 223 3.13 2.28 -13.97
N LEU A 224 4.44 2.31 -13.80
CA LEU A 224 5.23 1.11 -13.49
C LEU A 224 5.18 0.83 -11.97
N PRO A 225 5.14 -0.45 -11.56
CA PRO A 225 5.24 -0.82 -10.14
C PRO A 225 6.47 -0.21 -9.45
N GLU A 226 7.59 -0.12 -10.17
CA GLU A 226 8.83 0.47 -9.69
C GLU A 226 8.67 1.97 -9.36
N GLU A 227 7.99 2.75 -10.18
CA GLU A 227 7.69 4.17 -9.91
C GLU A 227 6.92 4.33 -8.59
N PHE A 228 6.03 3.39 -8.29
CA PHE A 228 5.29 3.38 -7.03
C PHE A 228 6.16 2.96 -5.84
N GLY A 229 6.97 1.93 -6.02
CA GLY A 229 7.91 1.45 -5.00
C GLY A 229 8.94 2.51 -4.60
N ASP A 230 9.48 3.24 -5.58
CA ASP A 230 10.49 4.28 -5.36
C ASP A 230 9.89 5.49 -4.61
N ALA A 231 8.65 5.87 -4.92
CA ALA A 231 7.93 6.88 -4.14
C ALA A 231 7.69 6.43 -2.69
N CYS A 232 7.39 5.15 -2.47
CA CYS A 232 7.28 4.57 -1.13
C CYS A 232 8.62 4.65 -0.38
N ALA A 233 9.72 4.23 -1.01
CA ALA A 233 11.06 4.27 -0.41
C ALA A 233 11.48 5.71 -0.07
N PHE A 234 11.20 6.68 -0.94
CA PHE A 234 11.45 8.09 -0.66
C PHE A 234 10.68 8.58 0.57
N LEU A 235 9.38 8.30 0.69
CA LEU A 235 8.60 8.70 1.86
C LEU A 235 9.04 7.98 3.15
N CYS A 236 9.71 6.84 3.04
CA CYS A 236 10.33 6.13 4.16
C CYS A 236 11.72 6.67 4.53
N SER A 237 12.28 7.56 3.75
CA SER A 237 13.66 8.06 3.90
C SER A 237 13.82 9.00 5.12
N ALA A 238 15.07 9.24 5.48
CA ALA A 238 15.43 10.28 6.44
C ALA A 238 15.08 11.68 5.90
N GLN A 239 15.20 11.89 4.58
CA GLN A 239 14.91 13.17 3.90
C GLN A 239 13.43 13.54 3.94
N ALA A 240 12.53 12.55 4.05
CA ALA A 240 11.09 12.77 4.14
C ALA A 240 10.60 13.07 5.58
N GLY A 241 11.51 13.30 6.53
CA GLY A 241 11.16 13.53 7.95
C GLY A 241 10.26 14.75 8.21
N PHE A 242 10.14 15.69 7.25
CA PHE A 242 9.24 16.84 7.34
C PHE A 242 7.97 16.70 6.48
N ILE A 243 7.74 15.50 5.92
CA ILE A 243 6.55 15.16 5.13
C ILE A 243 5.68 14.21 5.95
N SER A 244 4.57 14.70 6.50
CA SER A 244 3.64 13.89 7.30
C SER A 244 2.18 14.31 7.07
N GLY A 245 1.28 13.35 7.16
CA GLY A 245 -0.15 13.55 6.94
C GLY A 245 -0.52 13.88 5.50
N GLN A 246 0.31 13.50 4.52
CA GLN A 246 0.12 13.81 3.11
C GLN A 246 -0.54 12.65 2.35
N ASN A 247 -1.21 13.01 1.26
CA ASN A 247 -1.88 12.12 0.33
C ASN A 247 -1.21 12.27 -1.04
N LEU A 248 -0.13 11.50 -1.28
CA LEU A 248 0.62 11.56 -2.53
C LEU A 248 -0.06 10.69 -3.60
N GLN A 249 -0.54 11.32 -4.66
CA GLN A 249 -1.12 10.62 -5.81
C GLN A 249 -0.03 10.17 -6.77
N LEU A 250 -0.17 8.91 -7.23
CA LEU A 250 0.60 8.34 -8.33
C LEU A 250 -0.39 7.86 -9.39
N ASP A 251 -0.83 8.80 -10.22
CA ASP A 251 -1.97 8.65 -11.13
C ASP A 251 -1.68 9.08 -12.58
N GLY A 252 -0.42 9.40 -12.89
CA GLY A 252 -0.03 9.86 -14.22
C GLY A 252 -0.68 11.20 -14.62
N GLY A 253 -1.00 12.06 -13.64
CA GLY A 253 -1.62 13.37 -13.87
C GLY A 253 -3.13 13.31 -14.15
N SER A 254 -3.81 12.23 -13.74
CA SER A 254 -5.24 12.05 -14.03
C SER A 254 -6.18 12.82 -13.10
N TYR A 255 -5.70 13.32 -11.99
CA TYR A 255 -6.49 14.13 -11.07
C TYR A 255 -6.61 15.57 -11.56
N HIS A 256 -7.84 16.08 -11.67
CA HIS A 256 -8.11 17.43 -12.19
C HIS A 256 -8.19 18.53 -11.11
N GLY A 257 -8.15 18.15 -9.83
CA GLY A 257 -8.18 19.12 -8.73
C GLY A 257 -6.81 19.77 -8.50
N LEU A 258 -6.85 20.97 -7.92
CA LEU A 258 -5.62 21.70 -7.55
C LEU A 258 -5.02 21.21 -6.21
N ILE A 259 -5.87 20.69 -5.31
CA ILE A 259 -5.51 20.23 -3.96
C ILE A 259 -6.15 18.89 -3.62
#